data_611adc55b20c415b3798009fc6970614
#
_entry.id   611adc55b20c415b3798009fc6970614
#
_cell.length_a   1.000
_cell.length_b   1.000
_cell.length_c   1.000
_cell.angle_alpha   90.00
_cell.angle_beta   90.00
_cell.angle_gamma   90.00
#
_symmetry.space_group_name_H-M   'P 1'
#
loop_
_entity.id
_entity.type
_entity.pdbx_description
1 polymer ?
#
loop_
_entity_poly.entity_id
_entity_poly.type
_entity_poly.pdbx_seq_one_letter_code
_entity_poly.pdbx_strand_id
1 'polypeptide(L)'
;MMIGSQTARDKLGSQVPDIKLKLAGTGPLLEQLKSQCPPNAEFLGFKQGEELRELIHNASFVVVSSECYENNPMTIIESYMIGTPVIGSDLGGIPELIIENKTGYTFKPKSSDDLKETITKACSISEEEYARMSDEAKKFAMDNFSEESHYQKLIKNYQLIIDQNKR
;
A
#
# COMPACT_ATOMS: atom_id res chain seq x y z
N MET A 1 -4.73 7.57 1.93
CA MET A 1 -4.79 7.64 0.44
C MET A 1 -5.19 6.27 -0.07
N MET A 2 -6.18 6.19 -0.93
CA MET A 2 -6.56 4.91 -1.55
C MET A 2 -6.18 4.94 -3.03
N ILE A 3 -5.48 3.91 -3.48
CA ILE A 3 -5.27 3.61 -4.89
C ILE A 3 -5.86 2.21 -5.06
N GLY A 4 -6.98 2.06 -5.76
CA GLY A 4 -7.51 0.71 -5.91
C GLY A 4 -8.95 0.60 -6.40
N SER A 5 -9.49 -0.60 -6.29
CA SER A 5 -10.69 -1.11 -6.92
C SER A 5 -12.00 -0.35 -6.63
N GLN A 6 -12.98 -0.57 -7.48
CA GLN A 6 -14.31 0.05 -7.42
C GLN A 6 -15.06 -0.27 -6.12
N THR A 7 -15.00 -1.52 -5.66
CA THR A 7 -15.76 -1.99 -4.47
C THR A 7 -15.31 -1.29 -3.18
N ALA A 8 -14.01 -1.03 -3.03
CA ALA A 8 -13.47 -0.33 -1.87
C ALA A 8 -13.86 1.15 -1.85
N ARG A 9 -14.05 1.76 -3.01
CA ARG A 9 -14.38 3.18 -3.15
C ARG A 9 -15.85 3.47 -2.85
N ASP A 10 -16.77 2.61 -3.29
CA ASP A 10 -18.21 2.86 -3.24
C ASP A 10 -18.79 2.81 -1.82
N LYS A 11 -18.17 2.06 -0.92
CA LYS A 11 -18.74 1.79 0.41
C LYS A 11 -17.91 2.31 1.58
N LEU A 12 -16.59 2.42 1.41
CA LEU A 12 -15.69 2.67 2.55
C LEU A 12 -15.88 4.03 3.20
N GLY A 13 -15.97 5.09 2.40
CA GLY A 13 -16.05 6.45 2.94
C GLY A 13 -17.27 6.70 3.83
N SER A 14 -18.44 6.11 3.49
CA SER A 14 -19.64 6.21 4.32
C SER A 14 -19.57 5.40 5.62
N GLN A 15 -18.66 4.42 5.68
CA GLN A 15 -18.52 3.53 6.84
C GLN A 15 -17.48 4.00 7.85
N VAL A 16 -16.58 4.91 7.48
CA VAL A 16 -15.54 5.50 8.34
C VAL A 16 -15.55 7.03 8.24
N PRO A 17 -16.64 7.70 8.69
CA PRO A 17 -16.89 9.12 8.43
C PRO A 17 -15.83 10.06 9.03
N ASP A 18 -15.16 9.64 10.10
CA ASP A 18 -14.16 10.44 10.80
C ASP A 18 -12.76 10.36 10.15
N ILE A 19 -12.58 9.49 9.15
CA ILE A 19 -11.29 9.27 8.48
C ILE A 19 -11.32 9.95 7.10
N LYS A 20 -10.38 10.86 6.85
CA LYS A 20 -10.22 11.49 5.53
C LYS A 20 -9.61 10.51 4.53
N LEU A 21 -10.31 10.29 3.43
CA LEU A 21 -9.88 9.47 2.32
C LEU A 21 -9.45 10.37 1.15
N LYS A 22 -8.22 10.21 0.67
CA LYS A 22 -7.70 10.89 -0.51
C LYS A 22 -7.51 9.87 -1.62
N LEU A 23 -8.15 10.10 -2.76
CA LEU A 23 -8.11 9.19 -3.91
C LEU A 23 -7.29 9.84 -5.02
N ALA A 24 -6.09 9.31 -5.25
CA ALA A 24 -5.24 9.72 -6.37
C ALA A 24 -5.43 8.76 -7.53
N GLY A 25 -5.67 9.29 -8.71
CA GLY A 25 -5.87 8.53 -9.95
C GLY A 25 -7.00 9.08 -10.80
N THR A 26 -7.08 8.55 -12.02
CA THR A 26 -8.15 8.83 -12.98
C THR A 26 -8.65 7.52 -13.57
N GLY A 27 -9.82 7.54 -14.18
CA GLY A 27 -10.38 6.37 -14.83
C GLY A 27 -11.79 6.61 -15.35
N PRO A 28 -12.34 5.69 -16.12
CA PRO A 28 -13.66 5.85 -16.78
C PRO A 28 -14.81 6.00 -15.76
N LEU A 29 -14.62 5.54 -14.53
CA LEU A 29 -15.65 5.60 -13.48
C LEU A 29 -15.55 6.84 -12.58
N LEU A 30 -14.61 7.77 -12.86
CA LEU A 30 -14.32 8.90 -11.98
C LEU A 30 -15.56 9.75 -11.67
N GLU A 31 -16.32 10.11 -12.69
CA GLU A 31 -17.49 10.98 -12.51
C GLU A 31 -18.64 10.26 -11.78
N GLN A 32 -18.84 8.97 -12.06
CA GLN A 32 -19.79 8.17 -11.32
C GLN A 32 -19.40 8.09 -9.83
N LEU A 33 -18.14 7.81 -9.54
CA LEU A 33 -17.65 7.72 -8.16
C LEU A 33 -17.74 9.05 -7.42
N LYS A 34 -17.46 10.17 -8.08
CA LYS A 34 -17.62 11.50 -7.49
C LYS A 34 -19.07 11.78 -7.10
N SER A 35 -20.04 11.36 -7.91
CA SER A 35 -21.46 11.58 -7.64
C SER A 35 -21.99 10.78 -6.43
N GLN A 36 -21.30 9.70 -6.07
CA GLN A 36 -21.66 8.81 -4.96
C GLN A 36 -20.72 8.98 -3.76
N CYS A 37 -19.78 9.91 -3.86
CA CYS A 37 -18.70 10.06 -2.90
C CYS A 37 -19.21 10.61 -1.57
N PRO A 38 -18.88 10.00 -0.44
CA PRO A 38 -19.13 10.56 0.88
C PRO A 38 -18.27 11.80 1.14
N PRO A 39 -18.71 12.71 2.04
CA PRO A 39 -18.07 14.01 2.25
C PRO A 39 -16.63 13.94 2.79
N ASN A 40 -16.22 12.82 3.34
CA ASN A 40 -14.87 12.59 3.87
C ASN A 40 -13.89 12.05 2.81
N ALA A 41 -14.31 11.86 1.56
CA ALA A 41 -13.47 11.39 0.48
C ALA A 41 -13.22 12.49 -0.57
N GLU A 42 -11.95 12.70 -0.90
CA GLU A 42 -11.47 13.73 -1.82
C GLU A 42 -10.78 13.09 -3.04
N PHE A 43 -11.21 13.46 -4.24
CA PHE A 43 -10.59 13.03 -5.49
C PHE A 43 -9.54 14.05 -5.93
N LEU A 44 -8.29 13.62 -6.01
CA LEU A 44 -7.13 14.46 -6.31
C LEU A 44 -6.71 14.41 -7.78
N GLY A 45 -7.37 13.57 -8.60
CA GLY A 45 -6.94 13.33 -9.97
C GLY A 45 -5.62 12.55 -10.06
N PHE A 46 -5.02 12.53 -11.25
CA PHE A 46 -3.73 11.88 -11.46
C PHE A 46 -2.62 12.65 -10.73
N LYS A 47 -1.78 11.92 -10.00
CA LYS A 47 -0.62 12.44 -9.27
C LYS A 47 0.61 11.63 -9.62
N GLN A 48 1.76 12.31 -9.77
CA GLN A 48 3.06 11.68 -10.05
C GLN A 48 4.21 12.51 -9.46
N GLY A 49 5.41 11.93 -9.45
CA GLY A 49 6.62 12.61 -9.00
C GLY A 49 6.49 13.12 -7.56
N GLU A 50 6.95 14.34 -7.32
CA GLU A 50 6.99 14.91 -5.97
C GLU A 50 5.58 15.12 -5.37
N GLU A 51 4.58 15.49 -6.17
CA GLU A 51 3.20 15.62 -5.67
C GLU A 51 2.64 14.29 -5.10
N LEU A 52 2.91 13.16 -5.77
CA LEU A 52 2.51 11.85 -5.28
C LEU A 52 3.29 11.47 -4.02
N ARG A 53 4.57 11.79 -4.01
CA ARG A 53 5.46 11.52 -2.89
C ARG A 53 5.06 12.27 -1.62
N GLU A 54 4.75 13.57 -1.74
CA GLU A 54 4.22 14.37 -0.63
C GLU A 54 2.87 13.84 -0.14
N LEU A 55 2.01 13.41 -1.06
CA LEU A 55 0.71 12.84 -0.73
C LEU A 55 0.86 11.54 0.08
N ILE A 56 1.80 10.67 -0.29
CA ILE A 56 2.13 9.44 0.44
C ILE A 56 2.72 9.79 1.81
N HIS A 57 3.68 10.71 1.84
CA HIS A 57 4.35 11.14 3.08
C HIS A 57 3.37 11.68 4.14
N ASN A 58 2.37 12.45 3.70
CA ASN A 58 1.36 13.04 4.57
C ASN A 58 0.16 12.11 4.88
N ALA A 59 0.17 10.89 4.39
CA ALA A 59 -0.85 9.89 4.69
C ALA A 59 -0.44 9.06 5.91
N SER A 60 -1.39 8.77 6.80
CA SER A 60 -1.16 7.80 7.88
C SER A 60 -0.96 6.39 7.33
N PHE A 61 -1.75 6.01 6.32
CA PHE A 61 -1.63 4.72 5.63
C PHE A 61 -1.91 4.90 4.15
N VAL A 62 -1.23 4.10 3.32
CA VAL A 62 -1.60 3.93 1.92
C VAL A 62 -2.45 2.67 1.79
N VAL A 63 -3.58 2.76 1.09
CA VAL A 63 -4.47 1.62 0.86
C VAL A 63 -4.31 1.12 -0.57
N VAL A 64 -3.93 -0.15 -0.72
CA VAL A 64 -3.81 -0.86 -2.00
C VAL A 64 -4.90 -1.93 -2.06
N SER A 65 -6.06 -1.54 -2.60
CA SER A 65 -7.27 -2.37 -2.66
C SER A 65 -7.42 -3.07 -4.01
N SER A 66 -6.36 -3.67 -4.52
CA SER A 66 -6.37 -4.35 -5.82
C SER A 66 -7.28 -5.58 -5.80
N GLU A 67 -8.08 -5.75 -6.84
CA GLU A 67 -8.89 -6.94 -7.10
C GLU A 67 -8.28 -7.80 -8.21
N CYS A 68 -7.13 -7.39 -8.73
CA CYS A 68 -6.32 -8.13 -9.68
C CYS A 68 -5.09 -8.72 -8.99
N TYR A 69 -4.59 -9.82 -9.53
CA TYR A 69 -3.32 -10.40 -9.09
C TYR A 69 -2.16 -9.47 -9.45
N GLU A 70 -1.68 -8.75 -8.44
CA GLU A 70 -0.45 -7.97 -8.55
C GLU A 70 0.75 -8.87 -8.27
N ASN A 71 1.82 -8.69 -9.00
CA ASN A 71 3.07 -9.41 -8.71
C ASN A 71 3.87 -8.68 -7.63
N ASN A 72 4.25 -7.42 -7.90
CA ASN A 72 5.06 -6.60 -7.00
C ASN A 72 4.65 -5.13 -7.15
N PRO A 73 3.56 -4.70 -6.52
CA PRO A 73 3.04 -3.34 -6.71
C PRO A 73 4.00 -2.29 -6.18
N MET A 74 4.56 -1.49 -7.07
CA MET A 74 5.53 -0.43 -6.76
C MET A 74 5.00 0.56 -5.73
N THR A 75 3.70 0.81 -5.70
CA THR A 75 3.07 1.69 -4.72
C THR A 75 3.38 1.29 -3.27
N ILE A 76 3.46 -0.02 -2.97
CA ILE A 76 3.82 -0.50 -1.63
C ILE A 76 5.28 -0.16 -1.32
N ILE A 77 6.18 -0.44 -2.26
CA ILE A 77 7.61 -0.19 -2.09
C ILE A 77 7.86 1.31 -1.94
N GLU A 78 7.26 2.14 -2.80
CA GLU A 78 7.37 3.60 -2.74
C GLU A 78 6.83 4.15 -1.41
N SER A 79 5.72 3.61 -0.90
CA SER A 79 5.18 3.98 0.41
C SER A 79 6.15 3.64 1.54
N TYR A 80 6.71 2.45 1.52
CA TYR A 80 7.67 2.00 2.53
C TYR A 80 8.98 2.79 2.50
N MET A 81 9.49 3.15 1.32
CA MET A 81 10.68 4.00 1.20
C MET A 81 10.50 5.36 1.88
N ILE A 82 9.27 5.87 1.89
CA ILE A 82 8.90 7.12 2.58
C ILE A 82 8.63 6.87 4.08
N GLY A 83 8.32 5.65 4.47
CA GLY A 83 7.96 5.24 5.82
C GLY A 83 6.46 5.29 6.08
N THR A 84 5.65 5.23 5.03
CA THR A 84 4.20 5.17 5.16
C THR A 84 3.74 3.70 5.13
N PRO A 85 3.17 3.17 6.21
CA PRO A 85 2.65 1.81 6.26
C PRO A 85 1.50 1.59 5.28
N VAL A 86 1.26 0.33 4.90
CA VAL A 86 0.28 -0.02 3.87
C VAL A 86 -0.81 -0.92 4.42
N ILE A 87 -2.05 -0.67 3.96
CA ILE A 87 -3.17 -1.58 4.10
C ILE A 87 -3.43 -2.19 2.71
N GLY A 88 -3.18 -3.48 2.53
CA GLY A 88 -3.26 -4.14 1.23
C GLY A 88 -4.27 -5.27 1.18
N SER A 89 -4.85 -5.52 -0.02
CA SER A 89 -5.69 -6.71 -0.21
C SER A 89 -4.85 -7.98 -0.13
N ASP A 90 -5.37 -9.03 0.51
CA ASP A 90 -4.75 -10.36 0.58
C ASP A 90 -4.94 -11.08 -0.76
N LEU A 91 -4.25 -10.59 -1.80
CA LEU A 91 -4.35 -11.11 -3.16
C LEU A 91 -3.02 -10.98 -3.92
N GLY A 92 -2.65 -12.02 -4.64
CA GLY A 92 -1.44 -12.05 -5.46
C GLY A 92 -0.17 -11.90 -4.63
N GLY A 93 0.76 -11.05 -5.05
CA GLY A 93 2.01 -10.76 -4.35
C GLY A 93 1.90 -9.70 -3.24
N ILE A 94 0.73 -9.06 -3.06
CA ILE A 94 0.55 -8.02 -2.03
C ILE A 94 0.84 -8.54 -0.62
N PRO A 95 0.29 -9.70 -0.17
CA PRO A 95 0.55 -10.21 1.17
C PRO A 95 2.02 -10.61 1.41
N GLU A 96 2.80 -10.87 0.37
CA GLU A 96 4.24 -11.14 0.50
C GLU A 96 5.05 -9.90 0.88
N LEU A 97 4.51 -8.71 0.60
CA LEU A 97 5.14 -7.43 0.90
C LEU A 97 4.71 -6.86 2.25
N ILE A 98 3.63 -7.35 2.85
CA ILE A 98 3.07 -6.80 4.09
C ILE A 98 3.32 -7.76 5.26
N ILE A 99 4.13 -7.31 6.21
CA ILE A 99 4.31 -8.03 7.48
C ILE A 99 3.27 -7.50 8.46
N GLU A 100 2.28 -8.34 8.78
CA GLU A 100 1.14 -7.99 9.63
C GLU A 100 1.58 -7.38 10.97
N ASN A 101 0.99 -6.23 11.33
CA ASN A 101 1.29 -5.42 12.51
C ASN A 101 2.73 -4.83 12.57
N LYS A 102 3.54 -5.00 11.51
CA LYS A 102 4.91 -4.46 11.44
C LYS A 102 5.08 -3.44 10.32
N THR A 103 4.65 -3.76 9.11
CA THR A 103 4.75 -2.84 7.98
C THR A 103 3.39 -2.37 7.49
N GLY A 104 2.32 -2.94 8.06
CA GLY A 104 0.95 -2.62 7.71
C GLY A 104 -0.02 -3.73 8.07
N TYR A 105 -1.11 -3.79 7.32
CA TYR A 105 -2.21 -4.75 7.52
C TYR A 105 -2.71 -5.30 6.20
N THR A 106 -3.26 -6.51 6.23
CA THR A 106 -3.95 -7.09 5.08
C THR A 106 -5.45 -7.17 5.33
N PHE A 107 -6.25 -7.19 4.27
CA PHE A 107 -7.69 -7.38 4.31
C PHE A 107 -8.15 -8.28 3.17
N LYS A 108 -9.30 -8.94 3.34
CA LYS A 108 -9.89 -9.83 2.33
C LYS A 108 -10.26 -9.05 1.07
N PRO A 109 -9.81 -9.49 -0.12
CA PRO A 109 -10.16 -8.84 -1.37
C PRO A 109 -11.69 -8.84 -1.57
N LYS A 110 -12.21 -7.76 -2.18
CA LYS A 110 -13.64 -7.54 -2.43
C LYS A 110 -14.53 -7.45 -1.18
N SER A 111 -13.96 -7.35 0.01
CA SER A 111 -14.70 -7.19 1.26
C SER A 111 -14.57 -5.76 1.78
N SER A 112 -15.63 -4.95 1.61
CA SER A 112 -15.69 -3.60 2.17
C SER A 112 -15.73 -3.59 3.70
N ASP A 113 -16.37 -4.61 4.29
CA ASP A 113 -16.50 -4.72 5.75
C ASP A 113 -15.14 -5.04 6.39
N ASP A 114 -14.41 -6.00 5.82
CA ASP A 114 -13.07 -6.34 6.29
C ASP A 114 -12.07 -5.17 6.12
N LEU A 115 -12.16 -4.45 4.99
CA LEU A 115 -11.37 -3.24 4.78
C LEU A 115 -11.70 -2.15 5.82
N LYS A 116 -12.98 -1.94 6.12
CA LYS A 116 -13.43 -1.02 7.18
C LYS A 116 -12.86 -1.40 8.54
N GLU A 117 -12.97 -2.67 8.94
CA GLU A 117 -12.43 -3.17 10.20
C GLU A 117 -10.92 -2.96 10.27
N THR A 118 -10.22 -3.28 9.19
CA THR A 118 -8.77 -3.11 9.08
C THR A 118 -8.35 -1.64 9.18
N ILE A 119 -9.05 -0.72 8.51
CA ILE A 119 -8.76 0.72 8.60
C ILE A 119 -9.06 1.23 10.02
N THR A 120 -10.17 0.80 10.61
CA THR A 120 -10.51 1.20 11.98
C THR A 120 -9.45 0.75 12.97
N LYS A 121 -9.00 -0.50 12.85
CA LYS A 121 -7.87 -1.05 13.63
C LYS A 121 -6.60 -0.21 13.41
N ALA A 122 -6.23 0.03 12.16
CA ALA A 122 -5.03 0.79 11.80
C ALA A 122 -5.04 2.22 12.35
N CYS A 123 -6.19 2.88 12.37
CA CYS A 123 -6.34 4.24 12.90
C CYS A 123 -6.46 4.29 14.43
N SER A 124 -6.58 3.17 15.11
CA SER A 124 -6.69 3.10 16.57
C SER A 124 -5.37 2.78 17.29
N ILE A 125 -4.28 2.53 16.56
CA ILE A 125 -2.96 2.27 17.16
C ILE A 125 -2.38 3.54 17.79
N SER A 126 -1.52 3.37 18.78
CA SER A 126 -0.82 4.47 19.43
C SER A 126 0.23 5.12 18.50
N GLU A 127 0.62 6.35 18.80
CA GLU A 127 1.71 7.04 18.07
C GLU A 127 3.02 6.25 18.11
N GLU A 128 3.31 5.58 19.23
CA GLU A 128 4.51 4.75 19.38
C GLU A 128 4.45 3.51 18.48
N GLU A 129 3.29 2.87 18.39
CA GLU A 129 3.08 1.72 17.49
C GLU A 129 3.17 2.13 16.02
N TYR A 130 2.60 3.29 15.67
CA TYR A 130 2.71 3.84 14.34
C TYR A 130 4.17 4.17 13.98
N ALA A 131 4.91 4.83 14.86
CA ALA A 131 6.32 5.15 14.63
C ALA A 131 7.16 3.89 14.39
N ARG A 132 6.97 2.85 15.21
CA ARG A 132 7.63 1.56 14.98
C ARG A 132 7.26 0.93 13.64
N MET A 133 5.99 0.97 13.27
CA MET A 133 5.51 0.45 11.99
C MET A 133 6.11 1.22 10.79
N SER A 134 6.23 2.52 10.90
CA SER A 134 6.88 3.38 9.90
C SER A 134 8.36 3.02 9.73
N ASP A 135 9.10 2.83 10.83
CA ASP A 135 10.51 2.45 10.81
C ASP A 135 10.73 1.04 10.24
N GLU A 136 9.88 0.07 10.64
CA GLU A 136 9.92 -1.29 10.10
C GLU A 136 9.60 -1.31 8.59
N ALA A 137 8.66 -0.50 8.12
CA ALA A 137 8.35 -0.35 6.70
C ALA A 137 9.55 0.18 5.91
N LYS A 138 10.20 1.24 6.39
CA LYS A 138 11.44 1.77 5.78
C LYS A 138 12.53 0.74 5.72
N LYS A 139 12.77 0.07 6.86
CA LYS A 139 13.80 -0.96 6.96
C LYS A 139 13.53 -2.10 5.98
N PHE A 140 12.29 -2.59 5.93
CA PHE A 140 11.90 -3.65 5.00
C PHE A 140 12.18 -3.25 3.54
N ALA A 141 11.83 -2.01 3.14
CA ALA A 141 12.10 -1.53 1.79
C ALA A 141 13.61 -1.44 1.50
N MET A 142 14.40 -0.90 2.40
CA MET A 142 15.86 -0.78 2.22
C MET A 142 16.54 -2.14 2.15
N ASP A 143 16.15 -3.08 3.01
CA ASP A 143 16.76 -4.41 3.08
C ASP A 143 16.41 -5.28 1.85
N ASN A 144 15.22 -5.06 1.23
CA ASN A 144 14.73 -5.93 0.17
C ASN A 144 14.76 -5.32 -1.22
N PHE A 145 14.61 -3.99 -1.35
CA PHE A 145 14.37 -3.30 -2.61
C PHE A 145 15.34 -2.16 -2.90
N SER A 146 16.39 -1.96 -2.09
CA SER A 146 17.47 -1.04 -2.45
C SER A 146 18.29 -1.60 -3.63
N GLU A 147 18.91 -0.71 -4.39
CA GLU A 147 19.81 -1.09 -5.49
C GLU A 147 20.93 -2.04 -5.03
N GLU A 148 21.52 -1.77 -3.88
CA GLU A 148 22.56 -2.62 -3.29
C GLU A 148 22.01 -4.00 -2.93
N SER A 149 20.85 -4.10 -2.26
CA SER A 149 20.22 -5.38 -1.93
C SER A 149 19.91 -6.20 -3.19
N HIS A 150 19.40 -5.55 -4.24
CA HIS A 150 19.13 -6.19 -5.51
C HIS A 150 20.43 -6.71 -6.17
N TYR A 151 21.44 -5.87 -6.23
CA TYR A 151 22.74 -6.22 -6.80
C TYR A 151 23.36 -7.43 -6.09
N GLN A 152 23.41 -7.43 -4.77
CA GLN A 152 23.97 -8.52 -3.97
C GLN A 152 23.21 -9.84 -4.18
N LYS A 153 21.89 -9.80 -4.22
CA LYS A 153 21.05 -10.97 -4.53
C LYS A 153 21.34 -11.53 -5.92
N LEU A 154 21.48 -10.64 -6.91
CA LEU A 154 21.76 -11.00 -8.30
C LEU A 154 23.14 -11.68 -8.44
N ILE A 155 24.18 -11.06 -7.89
CA ILE A 155 25.55 -11.61 -7.93
C ILE A 155 25.62 -12.98 -7.22
N LYS A 156 24.98 -13.10 -6.07
CA LYS A 156 24.91 -14.39 -5.36
C LYS A 156 24.26 -15.48 -6.21
N ASN A 157 23.18 -15.17 -6.90
CA ASN A 157 22.50 -16.14 -7.78
C ASN A 157 23.38 -16.54 -8.97
N TYR A 158 24.06 -15.60 -9.60
CA TYR A 158 25.03 -15.91 -10.67
C TYR A 158 26.17 -16.81 -10.17
N GLN A 159 26.74 -16.51 -9.00
CA GLN A 159 27.79 -17.30 -8.42
C GLN A 159 27.36 -18.76 -8.14
N LEU A 160 26.15 -18.94 -7.60
CA LEU A 160 25.58 -20.28 -7.36
C LEU A 160 25.43 -21.07 -8.66
N ILE A 161 24.97 -20.46 -9.74
CA ILE A 161 24.81 -21.11 -11.04
C ILE A 161 26.18 -21.49 -11.62
N ILE A 162 27.18 -20.60 -11.54
CA ILE A 162 28.54 -20.85 -12.00
C ILE A 162 29.15 -22.05 -11.25
N ASP A 163 28.99 -22.11 -9.93
CA ASP A 163 29.56 -23.16 -9.11
C ASP A 163 28.88 -24.52 -9.32
N GLN A 164 27.60 -24.53 -9.63
CA GLN A 164 26.85 -25.74 -10.02
C GLN A 164 27.33 -26.32 -11.37
N ASN A 165 27.69 -25.45 -12.32
CA ASN A 165 28.10 -25.86 -13.67
C ASN A 165 29.61 -26.18 -13.78
N LYS A 166 30.39 -25.99 -12.72
CA LYS A 166 31.81 -26.42 -12.66
C LYS A 166 32.00 -27.89 -12.23
N ARG A 167 30.92 -28.60 -11.93
CA ARG A 167 30.89 -30.02 -11.60
C ARG A 167 30.50 -30.85 -12.82
#